data_5fa598605c785b62fee4875690d6c0ba
#
_entry.id   5fa598605c785b62fee4875690d6c0ba
#
_cell.length_a   1.000
_cell.length_b   1.000
_cell.length_c   1.000
_cell.angle_alpha   90.00
_cell.angle_beta   90.00
_cell.angle_gamma   90.00
#
_symmetry.space_group_name_H-M   'P 1'
#
loop_
_entity.id
_entity.type
_entity.pdbx_description
1 polymer ?
#
loop_
_entity_poly.entity_id
_entity_poly.type
_entity_poly.pdbx_seq_one_letter_code
_entity_poly.pdbx_strand_id
1 'polypeptide(L)'
;MIRRILALASCAIGLASFPAAAQTLTSVKVLLDWAWLPYHASFLVAQEKGYYKEAGLDVTLEQGRGSATTALMLSQSGFDIAHLNTTNAAQMISKGGAIKMVGIYQHKTAAAFVGIKGKVKLDGPQSLKGIKIGSTPGGSDGLSLKVFTAANKMKLTDLNIVALDANAKTAALFGGTIDAVSGDAPAFDAYVRATSQQPETMLLSNYGVPLIGFGFAANGNYLAKNPATVEKFLAATKRGFAEAARDFKAACELMQAKVHLAGTVERCIDYNKGVLELSTPPTDPNWGRQSDEEWTKLLATLKDAGELFGDKPLATYFTNESVPK
;
A
#
# COMPACT_ATOMS: atom_id res chain seq x y z
N MET A 1 -17.28 59.81 -66.70
CA MET A 1 -17.88 59.11 -65.54
C MET A 1 -17.31 57.70 -65.51
N ILE A 2 -16.33 57.50 -64.70
CA ILE A 2 -15.60 56.19 -64.57
C ILE A 2 -16.06 55.49 -63.29
N ARG A 3 -16.76 54.36 -63.42
CA ARG A 3 -17.15 53.51 -62.32
C ARG A 3 -15.98 52.55 -61.97
N ARG A 4 -15.42 52.70 -60.79
CA ARG A 4 -14.47 51.76 -60.22
C ARG A 4 -15.24 50.61 -59.51
N ILE A 5 -15.02 49.38 -59.97
CA ILE A 5 -15.53 48.18 -59.34
C ILE A 5 -14.45 47.72 -58.36
N LEU A 6 -14.74 47.72 -57.04
CA LEU A 6 -13.90 47.09 -56.02
C LEU A 6 -14.27 45.58 -55.93
N ALA A 7 -13.34 44.74 -56.27
CA ALA A 7 -13.45 43.28 -55.99
C ALA A 7 -12.97 42.98 -54.56
N LEU A 8 -13.88 42.52 -53.68
CA LEU A 8 -13.55 41.96 -52.34
C LEU A 8 -13.10 40.50 -52.51
N ALA A 9 -11.82 40.23 -52.26
CA ALA A 9 -11.33 38.92 -52.20
C ALA A 9 -11.57 38.38 -50.77
N SER A 10 -12.52 37.45 -50.59
CA SER A 10 -12.77 36.73 -49.34
C SER A 10 -11.76 35.62 -49.20
N CYS A 11 -10.81 35.79 -48.27
CA CYS A 11 -9.85 34.76 -47.88
C CYS A 11 -10.57 33.78 -46.94
N ALA A 12 -10.99 32.61 -47.42
CA ALA A 12 -11.50 31.51 -46.59
C ALA A 12 -10.33 30.79 -45.92
N ILE A 13 -10.11 31.07 -44.64
CA ILE A 13 -9.16 30.31 -43.81
C ILE A 13 -9.80 28.95 -43.49
N GLY A 14 -9.41 27.92 -44.23
CA GLY A 14 -9.77 26.54 -43.93
C GLY A 14 -9.14 26.10 -42.63
N LEU A 15 -9.94 25.94 -41.58
CA LEU A 15 -9.56 25.26 -40.35
C LEU A 15 -9.32 23.76 -40.68
N ALA A 16 -8.07 23.38 -40.89
CA ALA A 16 -7.68 21.97 -40.98
C ALA A 16 -7.87 21.35 -39.61
N SER A 17 -8.98 20.65 -39.40
CA SER A 17 -9.18 19.76 -38.25
C SER A 17 -8.23 18.60 -38.40
N PHE A 18 -7.07 18.64 -37.69
CA PHE A 18 -6.24 17.46 -37.54
C PHE A 18 -7.01 16.43 -36.71
N PRO A 19 -7.20 15.19 -37.19
CA PRO A 19 -7.74 14.14 -36.35
C PRO A 19 -6.80 13.97 -35.16
N ALA A 20 -7.28 14.19 -33.94
CA ALA A 20 -6.57 13.83 -32.74
C ALA A 20 -6.34 12.32 -32.82
N ALA A 21 -5.10 11.91 -33.10
CA ALA A 21 -4.72 10.49 -33.06
C ALA A 21 -5.10 9.97 -31.67
N ALA A 22 -6.02 9.02 -31.59
CA ALA A 22 -6.35 8.37 -30.33
C ALA A 22 -5.06 7.79 -29.76
N GLN A 23 -4.59 8.37 -28.67
CA GLN A 23 -3.36 7.93 -28.02
C GLN A 23 -3.57 6.49 -27.52
N THR A 24 -2.84 5.55 -28.09
CA THR A 24 -2.89 4.16 -27.64
C THR A 24 -2.33 4.09 -26.21
N LEU A 25 -3.20 3.77 -25.24
CA LEU A 25 -2.81 3.66 -23.84
C LEU A 25 -1.98 2.40 -23.62
N THR A 26 -0.95 2.51 -22.79
CA THR A 26 -0.14 1.35 -22.35
C THR A 26 -0.88 0.65 -21.21
N SER A 27 -1.21 -0.63 -21.40
CA SER A 27 -1.83 -1.44 -20.35
C SER A 27 -0.85 -1.72 -19.21
N VAL A 28 -1.33 -1.55 -17.96
CA VAL A 28 -0.57 -1.83 -16.73
C VAL A 28 -1.46 -2.59 -15.76
N LYS A 29 -1.05 -3.81 -15.39
CA LYS A 29 -1.76 -4.66 -14.43
C LYS A 29 -1.18 -4.46 -13.04
N VAL A 30 -1.99 -3.97 -12.11
CA VAL A 30 -1.59 -3.67 -10.74
C VAL A 30 -2.30 -4.60 -9.77
N LEU A 31 -1.53 -5.31 -8.96
CA LEU A 31 -2.04 -6.14 -7.88
C LEU A 31 -1.95 -5.40 -6.55
N LEU A 32 -3.06 -5.26 -5.86
CA LEU A 32 -3.11 -4.72 -4.50
C LEU A 32 -2.66 -5.79 -3.50
N ASP A 33 -2.24 -5.34 -2.32
CA ASP A 33 -1.81 -6.25 -1.24
C ASP A 33 -2.96 -7.05 -0.63
N TRP A 34 -4.20 -6.50 -0.71
CA TRP A 34 -5.38 -7.04 -0.05
C TRP A 34 -6.67 -6.80 -0.85
N ALA A 35 -7.80 -7.34 -0.36
CA ALA A 35 -9.13 -6.87 -0.72
C ALA A 35 -9.24 -5.36 -0.50
N TRP A 36 -10.22 -4.70 -1.14
CA TRP A 36 -10.38 -3.26 -1.01
C TRP A 36 -10.44 -2.80 0.44
N LEU A 37 -9.51 -1.95 0.83
CA LEU A 37 -9.42 -1.27 2.12
C LEU A 37 -9.35 0.25 1.91
N PRO A 38 -9.70 1.06 2.92
CA PRO A 38 -9.74 2.53 2.79
C PRO A 38 -8.51 3.16 2.15
N TYR A 39 -7.31 2.73 2.46
CA TYR A 39 -6.07 3.30 1.91
C TYR A 39 -5.88 3.05 0.39
N HIS A 40 -6.64 2.13 -0.19
CA HIS A 40 -6.65 1.95 -1.65
C HIS A 40 -7.46 3.03 -2.38
N ALA A 41 -8.16 3.92 -1.66
CA ALA A 41 -8.94 5.01 -2.27
C ALA A 41 -8.10 5.86 -3.23
N SER A 42 -6.82 6.08 -2.90
CA SER A 42 -5.90 6.87 -3.71
C SER A 42 -5.74 6.35 -5.15
N PHE A 43 -5.76 5.03 -5.34
CA PHE A 43 -5.71 4.41 -6.68
C PHE A 43 -7.00 4.65 -7.46
N LEU A 44 -8.16 4.50 -6.81
CA LEU A 44 -9.46 4.78 -7.45
C LEU A 44 -9.62 6.26 -7.76
N VAL A 45 -9.14 7.15 -6.90
CA VAL A 45 -9.12 8.59 -7.14
C VAL A 45 -8.24 8.91 -8.36
N ALA A 46 -7.05 8.32 -8.47
CA ALA A 46 -6.19 8.49 -9.65
C ALA A 46 -6.88 8.01 -10.94
N GLN A 47 -7.61 6.90 -10.87
CA GLN A 47 -8.35 6.34 -12.00
C GLN A 47 -9.55 7.22 -12.38
N GLU A 48 -10.38 7.63 -11.42
CA GLU A 48 -11.59 8.45 -11.64
C GLU A 48 -11.25 9.85 -12.14
N LYS A 49 -10.17 10.46 -11.61
CA LYS A 49 -9.68 11.76 -12.07
C LYS A 49 -8.94 11.70 -13.42
N GLY A 50 -8.76 10.50 -13.98
CA GLY A 50 -8.11 10.31 -15.28
C GLY A 50 -6.58 10.44 -15.25
N TYR A 51 -5.93 10.51 -14.09
CA TYR A 51 -4.49 10.73 -13.98
C TYR A 51 -3.65 9.67 -14.68
N TYR A 52 -4.10 8.41 -14.64
CA TYR A 52 -3.44 7.33 -15.40
C TYR A 52 -3.59 7.54 -16.92
N LYS A 53 -4.79 7.89 -17.39
CA LYS A 53 -5.04 8.15 -18.82
C LYS A 53 -4.24 9.34 -19.34
N GLU A 54 -4.15 10.42 -18.56
CA GLU A 54 -3.31 11.59 -18.88
C GLU A 54 -1.82 11.21 -18.99
N ALA A 55 -1.38 10.22 -18.20
CA ALA A 55 -0.03 9.66 -18.27
C ALA A 55 0.16 8.67 -19.45
N GLY A 56 -0.90 8.40 -20.25
CA GLY A 56 -0.90 7.44 -21.35
C GLY A 56 -1.03 5.99 -20.88
N LEU A 57 -1.62 5.74 -19.69
CA LEU A 57 -1.74 4.41 -19.10
C LEU A 57 -3.21 3.96 -19.01
N ASP A 58 -3.44 2.68 -19.29
CA ASP A 58 -4.66 1.95 -18.99
C ASP A 58 -4.39 1.01 -17.81
N VAL A 59 -4.74 1.47 -16.60
CA VAL A 59 -4.42 0.77 -15.36
C VAL A 59 -5.59 -0.11 -14.93
N THR A 60 -5.33 -1.40 -14.78
CA THR A 60 -6.24 -2.37 -14.16
C THR A 60 -5.79 -2.65 -12.74
N LEU A 61 -6.70 -2.48 -11.77
CA LEU A 61 -6.45 -2.72 -10.34
C LEU A 61 -7.10 -4.04 -9.94
N GLU A 62 -6.33 -4.98 -9.42
CA GLU A 62 -6.83 -6.27 -8.93
C GLU A 62 -6.57 -6.42 -7.43
N GLN A 63 -7.53 -7.02 -6.73
CA GLN A 63 -7.44 -7.28 -5.30
C GLN A 63 -6.47 -8.41 -5.00
N GLY A 64 -5.65 -8.25 -3.95
CA GLY A 64 -4.77 -9.27 -3.42
C GLY A 64 -5.39 -10.07 -2.26
N ARG A 65 -4.55 -10.95 -1.70
CA ARG A 65 -4.92 -11.81 -0.56
C ARG A 65 -3.82 -11.86 0.50
N GLY A 66 -3.06 -10.78 0.64
CA GLY A 66 -1.95 -10.63 1.56
C GLY A 66 -0.64 -10.33 0.85
N SER A 67 0.17 -9.44 1.43
CA SER A 67 1.41 -8.94 0.82
C SER A 67 2.40 -10.05 0.46
N ALA A 68 2.48 -11.13 1.24
CA ALA A 68 3.34 -12.28 0.90
C ALA A 68 2.87 -12.98 -0.39
N THR A 69 1.56 -13.20 -0.52
CA THR A 69 0.94 -13.78 -1.73
C THR A 69 1.08 -12.83 -2.91
N THR A 70 0.85 -11.53 -2.70
CA THR A 70 1.01 -10.48 -3.73
C THR A 70 2.45 -10.43 -4.26
N ALA A 71 3.45 -10.50 -3.37
CA ALA A 71 4.86 -10.55 -3.77
C ALA A 71 5.18 -11.81 -4.61
N LEU A 72 4.61 -12.96 -4.23
CA LEU A 72 4.77 -14.20 -4.99
C LEU A 72 4.14 -14.09 -6.39
N MET A 73 2.89 -13.62 -6.49
CA MET A 73 2.17 -13.47 -7.76
C MET A 73 2.87 -12.47 -8.68
N LEU A 74 3.37 -11.35 -8.15
CA LEU A 74 4.16 -10.38 -8.90
C LEU A 74 5.44 -11.02 -9.45
N SER A 75 6.12 -11.85 -8.67
CA SER A 75 7.36 -12.53 -9.09
C SER A 75 7.14 -13.52 -10.25
N GLN A 76 5.92 -14.03 -10.40
CA GLN A 76 5.54 -14.99 -11.44
C GLN A 76 5.06 -14.35 -12.75
N SER A 77 5.21 -13.03 -12.90
CA SER A 77 4.89 -12.27 -14.13
C SER A 77 3.41 -12.23 -14.53
N GLY A 78 2.49 -12.44 -13.60
CA GLY A 78 1.05 -12.26 -13.83
C GLY A 78 0.62 -10.79 -13.77
N PHE A 79 1.44 -9.94 -13.12
CA PHE A 79 1.24 -8.53 -12.88
C PHE A 79 2.50 -7.74 -13.18
N ASP A 80 2.34 -6.46 -13.47
CA ASP A 80 3.43 -5.54 -13.82
C ASP A 80 3.96 -4.82 -12.59
N ILE A 81 3.04 -4.32 -11.76
CA ILE A 81 3.31 -3.57 -10.53
C ILE A 81 2.43 -4.13 -9.41
N ALA A 82 2.89 -4.03 -8.18
CA ALA A 82 2.07 -4.32 -7.01
C ALA A 82 2.22 -3.25 -5.94
N HIS A 83 1.13 -3.02 -5.20
CA HIS A 83 1.12 -2.36 -3.92
C HIS A 83 1.21 -3.43 -2.83
N LEU A 84 2.22 -3.36 -1.96
CA LEU A 84 2.43 -4.36 -0.92
C LEU A 84 3.31 -3.86 0.22
N ASN A 85 3.32 -4.60 1.32
CA ASN A 85 4.20 -4.33 2.44
C ASN A 85 5.67 -4.58 2.04
N THR A 86 6.53 -3.60 2.28
CA THR A 86 7.95 -3.61 1.90
C THR A 86 8.73 -4.75 2.54
N THR A 87 8.40 -5.09 3.79
CA THR A 87 9.04 -6.20 4.52
C THR A 87 8.79 -7.54 3.83
N ASN A 88 7.56 -7.78 3.34
CA ASN A 88 7.24 -9.00 2.57
C ASN A 88 7.93 -9.02 1.20
N ALA A 89 8.05 -7.85 0.55
CA ALA A 89 8.82 -7.73 -0.68
C ALA A 89 10.31 -8.06 -0.44
N ALA A 90 10.92 -7.52 0.61
CA ALA A 90 12.29 -7.80 0.99
C ALA A 90 12.53 -9.33 1.20
N GLN A 91 11.62 -10.00 1.91
CA GLN A 91 11.70 -11.44 2.09
C GLN A 91 11.58 -12.19 0.74
N MET A 92 10.65 -11.80 -0.14
CA MET A 92 10.50 -12.43 -1.46
C MET A 92 11.76 -12.25 -2.32
N ILE A 93 12.33 -11.04 -2.35
CA ILE A 93 13.57 -10.75 -3.09
C ILE A 93 14.71 -11.61 -2.54
N SER A 94 14.85 -11.73 -1.21
CA SER A 94 15.88 -12.55 -0.60
C SER A 94 15.79 -14.02 -1.02
N LYS A 95 14.58 -14.54 -1.20
CA LYS A 95 14.31 -15.89 -1.71
C LYS A 95 14.55 -16.07 -3.22
N GLY A 96 14.91 -15.02 -3.94
CA GLY A 96 15.15 -15.07 -5.38
C GLY A 96 13.98 -14.62 -6.25
N GLY A 97 12.92 -14.08 -5.65
CA GLY A 97 11.79 -13.54 -6.40
C GLY A 97 12.21 -12.39 -7.32
N ALA A 98 11.79 -12.43 -8.57
CA ALA A 98 12.14 -11.45 -9.60
C ALA A 98 11.27 -10.18 -9.48
N ILE A 99 11.35 -9.50 -8.35
CA ILE A 99 10.67 -8.22 -8.08
C ILE A 99 11.66 -7.20 -7.53
N LYS A 100 11.35 -5.92 -7.66
CA LYS A 100 12.15 -4.81 -7.10
C LYS A 100 11.23 -3.73 -6.56
N MET A 101 11.52 -3.21 -5.37
CA MET A 101 10.81 -2.05 -4.85
C MET A 101 11.17 -0.79 -5.65
N VAL A 102 10.15 -0.05 -6.07
CA VAL A 102 10.27 1.14 -6.91
C VAL A 102 9.77 2.40 -6.21
N GLY A 103 9.24 2.28 -5.01
CA GLY A 103 8.84 3.41 -4.17
C GLY A 103 8.25 2.97 -2.84
N ILE A 104 8.49 3.75 -1.78
CA ILE A 104 7.91 3.54 -0.45
C ILE A 104 7.27 4.84 0.00
N TYR A 105 6.01 4.80 0.42
CA TYR A 105 5.34 5.97 0.97
C TYR A 105 5.10 5.84 2.48
N GLN A 106 5.07 4.63 3.02
CA GLN A 106 4.90 4.37 4.44
C GLN A 106 6.22 3.82 5.03
N HIS A 107 7.05 4.71 5.57
CA HIS A 107 8.38 4.37 6.10
C HIS A 107 8.35 3.75 7.49
N LYS A 108 7.22 3.86 8.20
CA LYS A 108 7.03 3.23 9.51
C LYS A 108 5.97 2.14 9.38
N THR A 109 6.26 0.98 9.94
CA THR A 109 5.26 -0.08 10.00
C THR A 109 4.09 0.33 10.89
N ALA A 110 2.88 0.02 10.43
CA ALA A 110 1.65 0.11 11.22
C ALA A 110 1.38 -1.19 12.02
N ALA A 111 2.27 -2.18 11.94
CA ALA A 111 2.08 -3.46 12.59
C ALA A 111 1.92 -3.30 14.10
N ALA A 112 0.87 -3.88 14.64
CA ALA A 112 0.47 -3.76 16.04
C ALA A 112 -0.29 -4.98 16.52
N PHE A 113 -0.39 -5.11 17.83
CA PHE A 113 -1.48 -5.83 18.46
C PHE A 113 -2.54 -4.81 18.88
N VAL A 114 -3.78 -5.08 18.51
CA VAL A 114 -4.92 -4.21 18.83
C VAL A 114 -6.02 -5.03 19.50
N GLY A 115 -6.42 -4.59 20.68
CA GLY A 115 -7.54 -5.12 21.42
C GLY A 115 -8.51 -4.02 21.82
N ILE A 116 -9.40 -4.32 22.76
CA ILE A 116 -10.39 -3.38 23.28
C ILE A 116 -9.97 -2.97 24.69
N LYS A 117 -9.81 -1.66 24.92
CA LYS A 117 -9.43 -1.11 26.22
C LYS A 117 -10.39 -1.56 27.32
N GLY A 118 -9.86 -2.03 28.42
CA GLY A 118 -10.63 -2.59 29.54
C GLY A 118 -10.98 -4.08 29.39
N LYS A 119 -10.80 -4.68 28.19
CA LYS A 119 -10.94 -6.14 28.00
C LYS A 119 -9.59 -6.85 27.95
N VAL A 120 -8.55 -6.19 27.39
CA VAL A 120 -7.19 -6.69 27.36
C VAL A 120 -6.23 -5.56 27.72
N LYS A 121 -5.05 -5.91 28.23
CA LYS A 121 -3.96 -4.97 28.50
C LYS A 121 -2.79 -5.33 27.57
N LEU A 122 -2.32 -4.35 26.78
CA LEU A 122 -1.25 -4.51 25.80
C LEU A 122 -0.11 -3.52 26.09
N ASP A 123 0.61 -3.74 27.18
CA ASP A 123 1.64 -2.84 27.69
C ASP A 123 3.09 -3.37 27.52
N GLY A 124 3.25 -4.46 26.79
CA GLY A 124 4.56 -5.01 26.47
C GLY A 124 4.52 -6.50 26.09
N PRO A 125 5.67 -7.08 25.68
CA PRO A 125 5.73 -8.46 25.19
C PRO A 125 5.16 -9.50 26.18
N GLN A 126 5.32 -9.26 27.49
CA GLN A 126 4.82 -10.19 28.50
C GLN A 126 3.28 -10.20 28.63
N SER A 127 2.61 -9.09 28.26
CA SER A 127 1.15 -9.01 28.28
C SER A 127 0.48 -9.86 27.22
N LEU A 128 1.24 -10.38 26.26
CA LEU A 128 0.73 -11.27 25.21
C LEU A 128 0.61 -12.72 25.66
N LYS A 129 1.17 -13.07 26.82
CA LYS A 129 1.09 -14.45 27.34
C LYS A 129 -0.34 -14.77 27.78
N GLY A 130 -0.85 -15.90 27.28
CA GLY A 130 -2.15 -16.43 27.66
C GLY A 130 -3.35 -15.80 26.95
N ILE A 131 -3.18 -14.67 26.21
CA ILE A 131 -4.26 -14.09 25.40
C ILE A 131 -4.30 -14.74 24.02
N LYS A 132 -5.51 -14.80 23.42
CA LYS A 132 -5.72 -15.31 22.07
C LYS A 132 -5.54 -14.18 21.05
N ILE A 133 -4.61 -14.35 20.11
CA ILE A 133 -4.26 -13.35 19.11
C ILE A 133 -4.67 -13.84 17.74
N GLY A 134 -5.60 -13.14 17.08
CA GLY A 134 -6.00 -13.42 15.71
C GLY A 134 -4.95 -12.93 14.72
N SER A 135 -4.50 -13.79 13.80
CA SER A 135 -3.56 -13.47 12.73
C SER A 135 -3.97 -14.14 11.42
N THR A 136 -3.63 -13.53 10.28
CA THR A 136 -3.98 -14.06 8.96
C THR A 136 -2.77 -14.73 8.30
N PRO A 137 -2.85 -16.03 8.01
CA PRO A 137 -1.82 -16.72 7.23
C PRO A 137 -1.62 -16.03 5.86
N GLY A 138 -0.36 -15.78 5.48
CA GLY A 138 -0.02 -15.10 4.22
C GLY A 138 -0.18 -13.57 4.23
N GLY A 139 -0.67 -13.00 5.33
CA GLY A 139 -0.64 -11.54 5.57
C GLY A 139 0.74 -11.04 6.00
N SER A 140 0.88 -9.71 6.08
CA SER A 140 2.10 -9.07 6.61
C SER A 140 2.29 -9.34 8.11
N ASP A 141 1.20 -9.56 8.84
CA ASP A 141 1.18 -9.82 10.27
C ASP A 141 1.96 -11.10 10.65
N GLY A 142 1.89 -12.17 9.87
CA GLY A 142 2.65 -13.39 10.14
C GLY A 142 4.16 -13.19 10.19
N LEU A 143 4.71 -12.39 9.26
CA LEU A 143 6.14 -12.05 9.28
C LEU A 143 6.47 -11.09 10.42
N SER A 144 5.62 -10.09 10.65
CA SER A 144 5.80 -9.15 11.77
C SER A 144 5.82 -9.85 13.13
N LEU A 145 5.00 -10.89 13.35
CA LEU A 145 5.00 -11.69 14.56
C LEU A 145 6.33 -12.44 14.78
N LYS A 146 6.90 -13.04 13.73
CA LYS A 146 8.20 -13.71 13.79
C LYS A 146 9.32 -12.74 14.15
N VAL A 147 9.35 -11.58 13.51
CA VAL A 147 10.33 -10.52 13.80
C VAL A 147 10.14 -10.00 15.22
N PHE A 148 8.90 -9.76 15.66
CA PHE A 148 8.60 -9.31 17.01
C PHE A 148 9.07 -10.32 18.07
N THR A 149 8.78 -11.59 17.89
CA THR A 149 9.18 -12.63 18.85
C THR A 149 10.70 -12.76 18.92
N ALA A 150 11.40 -12.73 17.78
CA ALA A 150 12.85 -12.76 17.73
C ALA A 150 13.48 -11.54 18.46
N ALA A 151 13.02 -10.33 18.16
CA ALA A 151 13.50 -9.08 18.77
C ALA A 151 13.32 -9.08 20.31
N ASN A 152 12.27 -9.71 20.81
CA ASN A 152 11.92 -9.76 22.23
C ASN A 152 12.35 -11.06 22.93
N LYS A 153 13.22 -11.86 22.30
CA LYS A 153 13.72 -13.15 22.86
C LYS A 153 12.60 -14.12 23.26
N MET A 154 11.53 -14.09 22.49
CA MET A 154 10.38 -14.99 22.62
C MET A 154 10.39 -16.03 21.49
N LYS A 155 9.64 -17.12 21.67
CA LYS A 155 9.31 -18.05 20.59
C LYS A 155 7.92 -17.73 20.05
N LEU A 156 7.67 -17.99 18.77
CA LEU A 156 6.32 -17.84 18.22
C LEU A 156 5.28 -18.71 18.96
N THR A 157 5.73 -19.86 19.47
CA THR A 157 4.93 -20.79 20.29
C THR A 157 4.57 -20.25 21.68
N ASP A 158 5.19 -19.16 22.12
CA ASP A 158 4.82 -18.50 23.39
C ASP A 158 3.54 -17.65 23.23
N LEU A 159 3.13 -17.40 21.97
CA LEU A 159 1.92 -16.70 21.60
C LEU A 159 0.81 -17.70 21.25
N ASN A 160 -0.40 -17.45 21.76
CA ASN A 160 -1.58 -18.23 21.39
C ASN A 160 -2.21 -17.64 20.10
N ILE A 161 -1.70 -18.03 18.94
CA ILE A 161 -2.12 -17.52 17.64
C ILE A 161 -3.31 -18.31 17.13
N VAL A 162 -4.40 -17.60 16.83
CA VAL A 162 -5.60 -18.12 16.17
C VAL A 162 -5.53 -17.68 14.70
N ALA A 163 -5.39 -18.66 13.80
CA ALA A 163 -5.36 -18.42 12.37
C ALA A 163 -6.78 -18.06 11.86
N LEU A 164 -6.95 -16.86 11.30
CA LEU A 164 -8.21 -16.33 10.85
C LEU A 164 -8.06 -15.65 9.49
N ASP A 165 -9.10 -15.75 8.67
CA ASP A 165 -9.22 -14.89 7.50
C ASP A 165 -9.35 -13.41 7.91
N ALA A 166 -8.93 -12.52 7.02
CA ALA A 166 -8.98 -11.09 7.26
C ALA A 166 -10.33 -10.58 7.76
N ASN A 167 -11.39 -11.00 7.08
CA ASN A 167 -12.75 -10.57 7.42
C ASN A 167 -13.26 -11.17 8.74
N ALA A 168 -12.72 -12.31 9.15
CA ALA A 168 -13.09 -12.98 10.38
C ALA A 168 -12.44 -12.35 11.62
N LYS A 169 -11.26 -11.70 11.50
CA LYS A 169 -10.55 -11.11 12.64
C LYS A 169 -11.40 -10.09 13.40
N THR A 170 -12.05 -9.20 12.68
CA THR A 170 -12.90 -8.14 13.28
C THR A 170 -14.09 -8.74 14.04
N ALA A 171 -14.79 -9.70 13.41
CA ALA A 171 -15.92 -10.39 14.05
C ALA A 171 -15.45 -11.19 15.29
N ALA A 172 -14.31 -11.87 15.21
CA ALA A 172 -13.74 -12.64 16.32
C ALA A 172 -13.34 -11.76 17.50
N LEU A 173 -12.76 -10.56 17.24
CA LEU A 173 -12.43 -9.59 18.28
C LEU A 173 -13.68 -9.07 19.02
N PHE A 174 -14.70 -8.64 18.28
CA PHE A 174 -15.92 -8.13 18.89
C PHE A 174 -16.76 -9.22 19.54
N GLY A 175 -16.75 -10.43 19.00
CA GLY A 175 -17.41 -11.61 19.58
C GLY A 175 -16.67 -12.22 20.78
N GLY A 176 -15.46 -11.72 21.12
CA GLY A 176 -14.67 -12.20 22.26
C GLY A 176 -14.09 -13.60 22.07
N THR A 177 -14.00 -14.11 20.84
CA THR A 177 -13.32 -15.38 20.55
C THR A 177 -11.81 -15.25 20.50
N ILE A 178 -11.31 -14.02 20.30
CA ILE A 178 -9.93 -13.60 20.47
C ILE A 178 -9.88 -12.33 21.33
N ASP A 179 -8.74 -12.10 21.99
CA ASP A 179 -8.53 -10.95 22.89
C ASP A 179 -7.89 -9.77 22.16
N ALA A 180 -7.06 -10.07 21.17
CA ALA A 180 -6.39 -9.08 20.32
C ALA A 180 -6.23 -9.59 18.89
N VAL A 181 -6.03 -8.66 17.96
CA VAL A 181 -5.62 -8.94 16.58
C VAL A 181 -4.17 -8.54 16.39
N SER A 182 -3.42 -9.32 15.60
CA SER A 182 -2.20 -8.85 14.95
C SER A 182 -2.58 -8.26 13.59
N GLY A 183 -2.13 -7.02 13.30
CA GLY A 183 -2.45 -6.34 12.06
C GLY A 183 -2.04 -4.87 12.07
N ASP A 184 -2.62 -4.06 11.19
CA ASP A 184 -2.32 -2.64 11.09
C ASP A 184 -3.15 -1.82 12.10
N ALA A 185 -2.47 -1.04 12.96
CA ALA A 185 -3.10 -0.19 13.95
C ALA A 185 -4.20 0.71 13.36
N PRO A 186 -3.97 1.52 12.29
CA PRO A 186 -5.02 2.37 11.72
C PRO A 186 -6.31 1.64 11.38
N ALA A 187 -6.20 0.41 10.85
CA ALA A 187 -7.35 -0.40 10.49
C ALA A 187 -8.18 -0.79 11.71
N PHE A 188 -7.52 -1.46 12.67
CA PHE A 188 -8.22 -2.04 13.82
C PHE A 188 -8.63 -0.98 14.83
N ASP A 189 -7.86 0.10 15.00
CA ASP A 189 -8.25 1.26 15.80
C ASP A 189 -9.54 1.89 15.27
N ALA A 190 -9.65 2.10 13.94
CA ALA A 190 -10.86 2.62 13.32
C ALA A 190 -12.05 1.66 13.48
N TYR A 191 -11.84 0.35 13.38
CA TYR A 191 -12.90 -0.63 13.64
C TYR A 191 -13.39 -0.57 15.09
N VAL A 192 -12.48 -0.50 16.06
CA VAL A 192 -12.84 -0.43 17.48
C VAL A 192 -13.58 0.88 17.79
N ARG A 193 -13.07 2.03 17.32
CA ARG A 193 -13.74 3.34 17.53
C ARG A 193 -15.11 3.40 16.89
N ALA A 194 -15.33 2.75 15.74
CA ALA A 194 -16.64 2.68 15.09
C ALA A 194 -17.72 1.99 15.94
N THR A 195 -17.32 1.22 16.96
CA THR A 195 -18.25 0.60 17.94
C THR A 195 -18.39 1.42 19.23
N SER A 196 -17.96 2.68 19.24
CA SER A 196 -17.92 3.57 20.42
C SER A 196 -17.06 3.03 21.57
N GLN A 197 -16.10 2.13 21.25
CA GLN A 197 -15.12 1.60 22.19
C GLN A 197 -13.75 2.26 21.94
N GLN A 198 -12.84 2.14 22.91
CA GLN A 198 -11.46 2.62 22.76
C GLN A 198 -10.53 1.46 22.40
N PRO A 199 -9.64 1.63 21.44
CA PRO A 199 -8.62 0.62 21.16
C PRO A 199 -7.57 0.58 22.28
N GLU A 200 -7.04 -0.61 22.53
CA GLU A 200 -5.82 -0.86 23.27
C GLU A 200 -4.78 -1.32 22.27
N THR A 201 -3.82 -0.44 21.93
CA THR A 201 -2.91 -0.64 20.80
C THR A 201 -1.46 -0.70 21.25
N MET A 202 -0.77 -1.77 20.88
CA MET A 202 0.66 -1.98 21.09
C MET A 202 1.37 -2.01 19.74
N LEU A 203 1.99 -0.89 19.34
CA LEU A 203 2.79 -0.82 18.12
C LEU A 203 4.07 -1.65 18.25
N LEU A 204 4.33 -2.53 17.29
CA LEU A 204 5.50 -3.38 17.28
C LEU A 204 6.81 -2.59 17.17
N SER A 205 6.78 -1.43 16.50
CA SER A 205 7.92 -0.52 16.38
C SER A 205 8.47 -0.03 17.74
N ASN A 206 7.62 0.04 18.75
CA ASN A 206 8.03 0.44 20.10
C ASN A 206 8.78 -0.68 20.85
N TYR A 207 8.80 -1.89 20.29
CA TYR A 207 9.36 -3.09 20.90
C TYR A 207 10.41 -3.78 20.00
N GLY A 208 11.27 -2.97 19.37
CA GLY A 208 12.42 -3.48 18.62
C GLY A 208 12.10 -4.03 17.22
N VAL A 209 10.98 -3.62 16.62
CA VAL A 209 10.56 -4.09 15.29
C VAL A 209 10.51 -2.90 14.31
N PRO A 210 11.67 -2.39 13.86
CA PRO A 210 11.73 -1.24 12.95
C PRO A 210 11.46 -1.67 11.49
N LEU A 211 10.28 -2.24 11.23
CA LEU A 211 9.89 -2.65 9.89
C LEU A 211 9.38 -1.45 9.09
N ILE A 212 9.51 -1.56 7.77
CA ILE A 212 8.96 -0.61 6.80
C ILE A 212 7.54 -1.06 6.42
N GLY A 213 6.65 -0.11 6.23
CA GLY A 213 5.27 -0.35 5.85
C GLY A 213 5.10 -0.55 4.34
N PHE A 214 4.15 0.15 3.73
CA PHE A 214 3.71 -0.08 2.36
C PHE A 214 4.47 0.75 1.33
N GLY A 215 4.55 0.17 0.13
CA GLY A 215 5.16 0.75 -1.05
C GLY A 215 4.72 0.05 -2.32
N PHE A 216 5.50 0.27 -3.36
CA PHE A 216 5.27 -0.25 -4.70
C PHE A 216 6.45 -1.10 -5.14
N ALA A 217 6.16 -2.29 -5.65
CA ALA A 217 7.14 -3.14 -6.32
C ALA A 217 6.76 -3.34 -7.78
N ALA A 218 7.74 -3.49 -8.64
CA ALA A 218 7.54 -3.90 -10.01
C ALA A 218 8.11 -5.31 -10.24
N ASN A 219 7.51 -6.07 -11.17
CA ASN A 219 8.14 -7.26 -11.69
C ASN A 219 9.47 -6.88 -12.34
N GLY A 220 10.56 -7.61 -12.02
CA GLY A 220 11.90 -7.23 -12.45
C GLY A 220 12.07 -7.20 -13.97
N ASN A 221 11.46 -8.15 -14.69
CA ASN A 221 11.52 -8.19 -16.15
C ASN A 221 10.68 -7.06 -16.78
N TYR A 222 9.55 -6.71 -16.17
CA TYR A 222 8.72 -5.60 -16.61
C TYR A 222 9.46 -4.27 -16.41
N LEU A 223 10.03 -4.05 -15.21
CA LEU A 223 10.79 -2.84 -14.90
C LEU A 223 11.95 -2.62 -15.86
N ALA A 224 12.72 -3.67 -16.17
CA ALA A 224 13.86 -3.58 -17.09
C ALA A 224 13.45 -3.15 -18.51
N LYS A 225 12.25 -3.53 -18.96
CA LYS A 225 11.73 -3.21 -20.29
C LYS A 225 10.93 -1.91 -20.34
N ASN A 226 10.32 -1.51 -19.24
CA ASN A 226 9.33 -0.44 -19.20
C ASN A 226 9.57 0.57 -18.03
N PRO A 227 10.81 1.05 -17.79
CA PRO A 227 11.10 1.92 -16.64
C PRO A 227 10.29 3.22 -16.67
N ALA A 228 10.12 3.82 -17.86
CA ALA A 228 9.32 5.04 -18.03
C ALA A 228 7.83 4.83 -17.72
N THR A 229 7.29 3.63 -17.97
CA THR A 229 5.90 3.30 -17.63
C THR A 229 5.72 3.22 -16.11
N VAL A 230 6.69 2.65 -15.40
CA VAL A 230 6.68 2.58 -13.93
C VAL A 230 6.77 3.98 -13.32
N GLU A 231 7.63 4.87 -13.84
CA GLU A 231 7.72 6.28 -13.42
C GLU A 231 6.38 7.01 -13.61
N LYS A 232 5.78 6.90 -14.81
CA LYS A 232 4.48 7.49 -15.11
C LYS A 232 3.37 6.98 -14.18
N PHE A 233 3.37 5.67 -13.89
CA PHE A 233 2.43 5.08 -12.94
C PHE A 233 2.60 5.67 -11.54
N LEU A 234 3.81 5.76 -11.02
CA LEU A 234 4.08 6.33 -9.69
C LEU A 234 3.72 7.82 -9.63
N ALA A 235 4.00 8.59 -10.68
CA ALA A 235 3.64 10.01 -10.74
C ALA A 235 2.12 10.22 -10.72
N ALA A 236 1.36 9.45 -11.51
CA ALA A 236 -0.10 9.51 -11.53
C ALA A 236 -0.70 9.03 -10.20
N THR A 237 -0.12 7.98 -9.61
CA THR A 237 -0.52 7.46 -8.29
C THR A 237 -0.26 8.49 -7.19
N LYS A 238 0.89 9.17 -7.17
CA LYS A 238 1.20 10.28 -6.23
C LYS A 238 0.12 11.36 -6.28
N ARG A 239 -0.33 11.74 -7.48
CA ARG A 239 -1.45 12.70 -7.65
C ARG A 239 -2.74 12.17 -7.01
N GLY A 240 -3.05 10.89 -7.19
CA GLY A 240 -4.20 10.24 -6.55
C GLY A 240 -4.12 10.25 -5.02
N PHE A 241 -2.93 9.99 -4.47
CA PHE A 241 -2.68 10.09 -3.03
C PHE A 241 -2.86 11.52 -2.52
N ALA A 242 -2.35 12.53 -3.25
CA ALA A 242 -2.50 13.93 -2.87
C ALA A 242 -3.96 14.39 -2.90
N GLU A 243 -4.72 13.98 -3.91
CA GLU A 243 -6.12 14.32 -4.03
C GLU A 243 -6.96 13.63 -2.95
N ALA A 244 -6.72 12.35 -2.68
CA ALA A 244 -7.40 11.62 -1.62
C ALA A 244 -7.10 12.22 -0.23
N ALA A 245 -5.85 12.60 0.05
CA ALA A 245 -5.46 13.23 1.31
C ALA A 245 -6.07 14.62 1.52
N ARG A 246 -6.37 15.34 0.42
CA ARG A 246 -7.03 16.65 0.46
C ARG A 246 -8.51 16.52 0.86
N ASP A 247 -9.18 15.45 0.42
CA ASP A 247 -10.59 15.20 0.71
C ASP A 247 -10.87 13.69 0.90
N PHE A 248 -10.57 13.21 2.11
CA PHE A 248 -10.85 11.80 2.46
C PHE A 248 -12.33 11.46 2.39
N LYS A 249 -13.25 12.46 2.58
CA LYS A 249 -14.68 12.18 2.49
C LYS A 249 -15.05 11.79 1.06
N ALA A 250 -14.71 12.61 0.08
CA ALA A 250 -14.96 12.31 -1.33
C ALA A 250 -14.28 10.99 -1.77
N ALA A 251 -13.04 10.74 -1.32
CA ALA A 251 -12.32 9.50 -1.62
C ALA A 251 -13.02 8.26 -1.03
N CYS A 252 -13.55 8.34 0.19
CA CYS A 252 -14.27 7.26 0.84
C CYS A 252 -15.67 7.03 0.22
N GLU A 253 -16.37 8.09 -0.16
CA GLU A 253 -17.64 8.00 -0.90
C GLU A 253 -17.44 7.32 -2.26
N LEU A 254 -16.34 7.65 -2.97
CA LEU A 254 -15.95 6.98 -4.21
C LEU A 254 -15.70 5.47 -4.00
N MET A 255 -15.01 5.10 -2.92
CA MET A 255 -14.78 3.69 -2.56
C MET A 255 -16.11 2.95 -2.34
N GLN A 256 -17.05 3.55 -1.63
CA GLN A 256 -18.38 2.93 -1.41
C GLN A 256 -19.14 2.74 -2.72
N ALA A 257 -19.11 3.75 -3.60
CA ALA A 257 -19.80 3.72 -4.89
C ALA A 257 -19.22 2.71 -5.88
N LYS A 258 -17.88 2.61 -5.96
CA LYS A 258 -17.19 1.81 -6.99
C LYS A 258 -16.90 0.37 -6.57
N VAL A 259 -16.56 0.14 -5.31
CA VAL A 259 -16.10 -1.18 -4.83
C VAL A 259 -16.89 -1.71 -3.64
N HIS A 260 -17.99 -1.03 -3.30
CA HIS A 260 -18.88 -1.42 -2.19
C HIS A 260 -18.12 -1.64 -0.88
N LEU A 261 -17.18 -0.71 -0.55
CA LEU A 261 -16.38 -0.80 0.65
C LEU A 261 -17.28 -0.98 1.89
N ALA A 262 -17.00 -2.00 2.67
CA ALA A 262 -17.77 -2.26 3.89
C ALA A 262 -17.53 -1.19 4.95
N GLY A 263 -18.59 -0.80 5.68
CA GLY A 263 -18.56 0.16 6.77
C GLY A 263 -18.94 1.58 6.38
N THR A 264 -18.80 2.51 7.31
CA THR A 264 -19.22 3.89 7.13
C THR A 264 -18.12 4.75 6.50
N VAL A 265 -18.50 5.89 5.93
CA VAL A 265 -17.57 6.90 5.40
C VAL A 265 -16.66 7.42 6.53
N GLU A 266 -17.21 7.64 7.72
CA GLU A 266 -16.47 8.14 8.89
C GLU A 266 -15.35 7.17 9.30
N ARG A 267 -15.62 5.86 9.31
CA ARG A 267 -14.61 4.84 9.59
C ARG A 267 -13.52 4.82 8.51
N CYS A 268 -13.92 4.95 7.26
CA CYS A 268 -12.96 5.03 6.15
C CYS A 268 -12.06 6.27 6.28
N ILE A 269 -12.60 7.41 6.68
CA ILE A 269 -11.84 8.65 6.93
C ILE A 269 -10.87 8.46 8.10
N ASP A 270 -11.32 7.88 9.22
CA ASP A 270 -10.49 7.64 10.41
C ASP A 270 -9.30 6.73 10.06
N TYR A 271 -9.56 5.66 9.32
CA TYR A 271 -8.51 4.78 8.83
C TYR A 271 -7.48 5.51 7.96
N ASN A 272 -7.93 6.25 6.95
CA ASN A 272 -7.01 6.97 6.03
C ASN A 272 -6.17 8.03 6.76
N LYS A 273 -6.72 8.71 7.76
CA LYS A 273 -5.97 9.64 8.62
C LYS A 273 -4.83 8.92 9.34
N GLY A 274 -5.13 7.78 9.98
CA GLY A 274 -4.11 7.00 10.67
C GLY A 274 -3.01 6.45 9.72
N VAL A 275 -3.35 6.09 8.49
CA VAL A 275 -2.37 5.70 7.48
C VAL A 275 -1.49 6.89 7.07
N LEU A 276 -2.08 8.08 6.90
CA LEU A 276 -1.34 9.28 6.51
C LEU A 276 -0.33 9.70 7.58
N GLU A 277 -0.65 9.55 8.87
CA GLU A 277 0.27 9.84 9.99
C GLU A 277 1.54 8.98 9.98
N LEU A 278 1.47 7.78 9.38
CA LEU A 278 2.60 6.87 9.24
C LEU A 278 3.32 7.00 7.90
N SER A 279 2.82 7.86 7.02
CA SER A 279 3.25 7.99 5.63
C SER A 279 4.00 9.29 5.39
N THR A 280 4.90 9.30 4.40
CA THR A 280 5.39 10.55 3.82
C THR A 280 4.23 11.22 3.10
N PRO A 281 3.90 12.47 3.43
CA PRO A 281 2.81 13.17 2.74
C PRO A 281 3.03 13.19 1.22
N PRO A 282 1.99 13.00 0.41
CA PRO A 282 2.15 12.97 -1.05
C PRO A 282 2.54 14.34 -1.66
N THR A 283 2.45 15.41 -0.87
CA THR A 283 2.96 16.74 -1.22
C THR A 283 4.45 16.90 -0.96
N ASP A 284 5.07 15.99 -0.22
CA ASP A 284 6.52 15.99 0.01
C ASP A 284 7.26 15.62 -1.29
N PRO A 285 8.31 16.38 -1.67
CA PRO A 285 9.15 16.02 -2.82
C PRO A 285 9.82 14.66 -2.70
N ASN A 286 10.04 14.17 -1.47
CA ASN A 286 10.66 12.86 -1.21
C ASN A 286 9.65 11.70 -1.19
N TRP A 287 8.37 11.93 -1.48
CA TRP A 287 7.38 10.85 -1.53
C TRP A 287 7.82 9.74 -2.50
N GLY A 288 7.81 8.53 -2.02
CA GLY A 288 8.26 7.36 -2.79
C GLY A 288 9.76 7.05 -2.66
N ARG A 289 10.60 7.98 -2.17
CA ARG A 289 12.07 7.77 -2.08
C ARG A 289 12.39 6.78 -0.97
N GLN A 290 13.47 6.06 -1.20
CA GLN A 290 13.99 5.01 -0.35
C GLN A 290 15.44 5.32 0.02
N SER A 291 15.89 4.96 1.23
CA SER A 291 17.27 5.16 1.67
C SER A 291 18.01 3.86 1.93
N ASP A 292 19.31 3.87 1.70
CA ASP A 292 20.18 2.73 2.01
C ASP A 292 20.14 2.40 3.51
N GLU A 293 20.02 3.41 4.35
CA GLU A 293 19.97 3.25 5.81
C GLU A 293 18.74 2.45 6.25
N GLU A 294 17.54 2.82 5.79
CA GLU A 294 16.31 2.13 6.17
C GLU A 294 16.29 0.68 5.66
N TRP A 295 16.78 0.45 4.44
CA TRP A 295 16.91 -0.88 3.88
C TRP A 295 17.93 -1.74 4.62
N THR A 296 19.08 -1.18 4.99
CA THR A 296 20.10 -1.89 5.77
C THR A 296 19.53 -2.31 7.13
N LYS A 297 18.80 -1.44 7.82
CA LYS A 297 18.14 -1.76 9.09
C LYS A 297 17.07 -2.85 8.92
N LEU A 298 16.23 -2.75 7.87
CA LEU A 298 15.21 -3.76 7.59
C LEU A 298 15.84 -5.14 7.34
N LEU A 299 16.87 -5.20 6.48
CA LEU A 299 17.52 -6.47 6.13
C LEU A 299 18.25 -7.09 7.34
N ALA A 300 18.91 -6.29 8.17
CA ALA A 300 19.51 -6.75 9.42
C ALA A 300 18.45 -7.33 10.36
N THR A 301 17.32 -6.62 10.52
CA THR A 301 16.20 -7.08 11.37
C THR A 301 15.61 -8.41 10.87
N LEU A 302 15.46 -8.59 9.55
CA LEU A 302 15.00 -9.85 8.97
C LEU A 302 16.02 -10.97 9.14
N LYS A 303 17.31 -10.66 9.01
CA LYS A 303 18.39 -11.61 9.22
C LYS A 303 18.43 -12.12 10.66
N ASP A 304 18.35 -11.23 11.64
CA ASP A 304 18.31 -11.57 13.07
C ASP A 304 17.09 -12.42 13.44
N ALA A 305 15.97 -12.22 12.75
CA ALA A 305 14.75 -13.02 12.89
C ALA A 305 14.79 -14.36 12.12
N GLY A 306 15.86 -14.67 11.36
CA GLY A 306 15.93 -15.85 10.51
C GLY A 306 14.99 -15.82 9.28
N GLU A 307 14.54 -14.63 8.90
CA GLU A 307 13.56 -14.42 7.82
C GLU A 307 14.19 -13.79 6.55
N LEU A 308 15.51 -13.65 6.51
CA LEU A 308 16.28 -13.24 5.33
C LEU A 308 17.01 -14.45 4.73
N PHE A 309 16.88 -14.67 3.43
CA PHE A 309 17.41 -15.83 2.70
C PHE A 309 18.51 -15.41 1.74
N GLY A 310 19.74 -15.80 2.02
CA GLY A 310 20.90 -15.42 1.23
C GLY A 310 21.35 -13.97 1.46
N ASP A 311 22.53 -13.67 0.95
CA ASP A 311 23.17 -12.34 1.05
C ASP A 311 23.19 -11.71 -0.34
N LYS A 312 22.34 -10.71 -0.56
CA LYS A 312 22.22 -10.02 -1.85
C LYS A 312 22.62 -8.57 -1.71
N PRO A 313 23.25 -7.98 -2.74
CA PRO A 313 23.55 -6.57 -2.77
C PRO A 313 22.28 -5.72 -2.56
N LEU A 314 22.40 -4.60 -1.85
CA LEU A 314 21.30 -3.70 -1.55
C LEU A 314 20.55 -3.24 -2.80
N ALA A 315 21.27 -2.97 -3.89
CA ALA A 315 20.70 -2.60 -5.19
C ALA A 315 19.78 -3.66 -5.82
N THR A 316 19.77 -4.90 -5.28
CA THR A 316 18.81 -5.93 -5.72
C THR A 316 17.41 -5.64 -5.19
N TYR A 317 17.30 -5.03 -4.01
CA TYR A 317 16.04 -4.86 -3.31
C TYR A 317 15.23 -3.69 -3.82
N PHE A 318 15.87 -2.55 -4.15
CA PHE A 318 15.15 -1.36 -4.53
C PHE A 318 15.86 -0.49 -5.58
N THR A 319 15.13 0.46 -6.12
CA THR A 319 15.65 1.58 -6.94
C THR A 319 14.81 2.83 -6.73
N ASN A 320 15.43 3.99 -6.81
CA ASN A 320 14.77 5.30 -6.82
C ASN A 320 14.63 5.89 -8.24
N GLU A 321 15.05 5.18 -9.27
CA GLU A 321 15.05 5.70 -10.65
C GLU A 321 13.66 6.00 -11.20
N SER A 322 12.64 5.24 -10.71
CA SER A 322 11.23 5.44 -11.10
C SER A 322 10.46 6.38 -10.16
N VAL A 323 11.09 6.88 -9.08
CA VAL A 323 10.41 7.80 -8.16
C VAL A 323 10.24 9.16 -8.83
N PRO A 324 9.04 9.74 -8.86
CA PRO A 324 8.79 11.05 -9.46
C PRO A 324 9.66 12.13 -8.80
N LYS A 325 10.24 12.98 -9.64
CA LYS A 325 11.07 14.13 -9.22
C LYS A 325 10.21 15.26 -8.68
#